data_a232cef85c442b69367c0fc19f639a33
#
_entry.id   a232cef85c442b69367c0fc19f639a33
#
_cell.length_a   1.000
_cell.length_b   1.000
_cell.length_c   1.000
_cell.angle_alpha   90.00
_cell.angle_beta   90.00
_cell.angle_gamma   90.00
#
_symmetry.space_group_name_H-M   'P 1'
#
loop_
_entity.id
_entity.type
_entity.pdbx_description
1 polymer ?
#
loop_
_entity_poly.entity_id
_entity_poly.type
_entity_poly.pdbx_seq_one_letter_code
_entity_poly.pdbx_strand_id
1 'polypeptide(L)'
;MSGKQVLAWAMVLAGFGLAGYLLYAGLSQYSFADIVQSVQAIPTANLAMALVYAAGSYLFLTFFDWAGVVYVGGRLGYPKIALASFLALSIGQSVGLAGLSSGAIRYRYYAHWGLDAEAVAKIVLLSGVTVGLGLAVLGGVVMILNPVDTAGVLRLSETMVVAIGIGLLLASLLYVVLAATVRAPLKIWKWTFSMPTWRIAVMQIVVGTINFALVSACLREVMAASADVSYLKAATAFVLANVAILITHAPGGLGVLEVTVRHVMGDQASIGALVAFRVIYFLIPLAIGLPFLLVTEAVFRARKGSTDGAASNGSAA
;
A
#
# COMPACT_ATOMS: atom_id res chain seq x y z
N MET A 1 -29.36 19.21 6.86
CA MET A 1 -27.94 18.77 6.83
C MET A 1 -27.05 19.97 7.13
N SER A 2 -26.10 19.86 8.08
CA SER A 2 -25.16 20.96 8.32
C SER A 2 -24.19 21.09 7.14
N GLY A 3 -23.67 22.31 6.87
CA GLY A 3 -22.72 22.54 5.77
C GLY A 3 -21.50 21.61 5.82
N LYS A 4 -21.07 21.20 7.04
CA LYS A 4 -20.01 20.21 7.26
C LYS A 4 -20.39 18.81 6.76
N GLN A 5 -21.67 18.43 6.85
CA GLN A 5 -22.17 17.14 6.35
C GLN A 5 -22.23 17.13 4.82
N VAL A 6 -22.65 18.23 4.21
CA VAL A 6 -22.67 18.38 2.74
C VAL A 6 -21.25 18.31 2.19
N LEU A 7 -20.29 19.00 2.81
CA LEU A 7 -18.89 18.96 2.41
C LEU A 7 -18.29 17.55 2.54
N ALA A 8 -18.59 16.84 3.62
CA ALA A 8 -18.13 15.46 3.80
C ALA A 8 -18.70 14.51 2.74
N TRP A 9 -19.97 14.64 2.39
CA TRP A 9 -20.58 13.86 1.31
C TRP A 9 -20.01 14.24 -0.06
N ALA A 10 -19.79 15.52 -0.32
CA ALA A 10 -19.17 15.98 -1.55
C ALA A 10 -17.74 15.42 -1.71
N MET A 11 -16.94 15.41 -0.64
CA MET A 11 -15.60 14.80 -0.66
C MET A 11 -15.65 13.28 -0.88
N VAL A 12 -16.60 12.58 -0.25
CA VAL A 12 -16.77 11.13 -0.47
C VAL A 12 -17.19 10.86 -1.91
N LEU A 13 -18.19 11.58 -2.43
CA LEU A 13 -18.66 11.44 -3.82
C LEU A 13 -17.57 11.83 -4.84
N ALA A 14 -16.82 12.90 -4.56
CA ALA A 14 -15.69 13.29 -5.39
C ALA A 14 -14.57 12.21 -5.38
N GLY A 15 -14.29 11.61 -4.22
CA GLY A 15 -13.36 10.48 -4.11
C GLY A 15 -13.81 9.25 -4.90
N PHE A 16 -15.10 8.90 -4.82
CA PHE A 16 -15.69 7.82 -5.61
C PHE A 16 -15.71 8.14 -7.12
N GLY A 17 -16.07 9.38 -7.48
CA GLY A 17 -16.04 9.82 -8.87
C GLY A 17 -14.63 9.79 -9.45
N LEU A 18 -13.65 10.24 -8.68
CA LEU A 18 -12.23 10.17 -9.09
C LEU A 18 -11.74 8.73 -9.19
N ALA A 19 -12.06 7.87 -8.22
CA ALA A 19 -11.70 6.45 -8.28
C ALA A 19 -12.34 5.76 -9.50
N GLY A 20 -13.64 6.01 -9.75
CA GLY A 20 -14.34 5.50 -10.93
C GLY A 20 -13.73 6.03 -12.24
N TYR A 21 -13.40 7.31 -12.29
CA TYR A 21 -12.74 7.91 -13.44
C TYR A 21 -11.34 7.32 -13.69
N LEU A 22 -10.53 7.16 -12.63
CA LEU A 22 -9.19 6.58 -12.76
C LEU A 22 -9.24 5.09 -13.16
N LEU A 23 -10.22 4.36 -12.64
CA LEU A 23 -10.50 2.99 -13.09
C LEU A 23 -10.89 2.97 -14.57
N TYR A 24 -11.83 3.83 -14.96
CA TYR A 24 -12.23 3.97 -16.37
C TYR A 24 -11.04 4.37 -17.25
N ALA A 25 -10.27 5.38 -16.88
CA ALA A 25 -9.12 5.84 -17.62
C ALA A 25 -8.02 4.76 -17.75
N GLY A 26 -7.81 3.97 -16.68
CA GLY A 26 -6.86 2.85 -16.69
C GLY A 26 -7.31 1.66 -17.53
N LEU A 27 -8.62 1.39 -17.57
CA LEU A 27 -9.19 0.28 -18.31
C LEU A 27 -9.62 0.65 -19.73
N SER A 28 -9.91 1.93 -20.02
CA SER A 28 -10.37 2.40 -21.35
C SER A 28 -9.34 2.23 -22.46
N GLN A 29 -8.08 2.01 -22.12
CA GLN A 29 -7.01 1.68 -23.08
C GLN A 29 -7.09 0.23 -23.56
N TYR A 30 -7.92 -0.60 -22.95
CA TYR A 30 -8.09 -2.03 -23.27
C TYR A 30 -9.56 -2.32 -23.55
N SER A 31 -9.85 -3.11 -24.59
CA SER A 31 -11.21 -3.58 -24.79
C SER A 31 -11.57 -4.58 -23.69
N PHE A 32 -12.84 -4.63 -23.29
CA PHE A 32 -13.31 -5.61 -22.31
C PHE A 32 -13.01 -7.06 -22.76
N ALA A 33 -13.10 -7.30 -24.07
CA ALA A 33 -12.78 -8.59 -24.66
C ALA A 33 -11.30 -8.97 -24.48
N ASP A 34 -10.38 -8.00 -24.66
CA ASP A 34 -8.94 -8.24 -24.50
C ASP A 34 -8.61 -8.55 -23.02
N ILE A 35 -9.28 -7.87 -22.09
CA ILE A 35 -9.13 -8.13 -20.66
C ILE A 35 -9.57 -9.56 -20.32
N VAL A 36 -10.77 -9.93 -20.74
CA VAL A 36 -11.32 -11.28 -20.49
C VAL A 36 -10.45 -12.36 -21.11
N GLN A 37 -10.07 -12.21 -22.37
CA GLN A 37 -9.21 -13.15 -23.09
C GLN A 37 -7.85 -13.30 -22.41
N SER A 38 -7.26 -12.19 -21.97
CA SER A 38 -5.95 -12.19 -21.30
C SER A 38 -5.99 -12.85 -19.94
N VAL A 39 -7.05 -12.65 -19.17
CA VAL A 39 -7.24 -13.34 -17.88
C VAL A 39 -7.51 -14.83 -18.09
N GLN A 40 -8.30 -15.20 -19.10
CA GLN A 40 -8.59 -16.59 -19.45
C GLN A 40 -7.34 -17.37 -19.94
N ALA A 41 -6.38 -16.67 -20.51
CA ALA A 41 -5.10 -17.27 -20.91
C ALA A 41 -4.20 -17.65 -19.74
N ILE A 42 -4.45 -17.09 -18.53
CA ILE A 42 -3.65 -17.40 -17.34
C ILE A 42 -4.16 -18.73 -16.73
N PRO A 43 -3.27 -19.71 -16.48
CA PRO A 43 -3.66 -20.96 -15.85
C PRO A 43 -4.32 -20.70 -14.49
N THR A 44 -5.38 -21.44 -14.16
CA THR A 44 -6.16 -21.26 -12.93
C THR A 44 -5.30 -21.41 -11.66
N ALA A 45 -4.29 -22.27 -11.69
CA ALA A 45 -3.34 -22.44 -10.59
C ALA A 45 -2.55 -21.15 -10.34
N ASN A 46 -2.07 -20.48 -11.39
CA ASN A 46 -1.36 -19.21 -11.29
C ASN A 46 -2.26 -18.07 -10.80
N LEU A 47 -3.52 -18.03 -11.26
CA LEU A 47 -4.50 -17.06 -10.75
C LEU A 47 -4.77 -17.27 -9.25
N ALA A 48 -4.95 -18.53 -8.83
CA ALA A 48 -5.15 -18.87 -7.42
C ALA A 48 -3.94 -18.49 -6.57
N MET A 49 -2.71 -18.77 -7.03
CA MET A 49 -1.49 -18.37 -6.33
C MET A 49 -1.33 -16.85 -6.29
N ALA A 50 -1.64 -16.14 -7.37
CA ALA A 50 -1.61 -14.68 -7.39
C ALA A 50 -2.59 -14.08 -6.36
N LEU A 51 -3.80 -14.64 -6.23
CA LEU A 51 -4.77 -14.24 -5.20
C LEU A 51 -4.25 -14.51 -3.78
N VAL A 52 -3.62 -15.67 -3.55
CA VAL A 52 -3.01 -16.01 -2.26
C VAL A 52 -1.91 -15.02 -1.90
N TYR A 53 -1.03 -14.70 -2.85
CA TYR A 53 0.03 -13.71 -2.63
C TYR A 53 -0.53 -12.30 -2.41
N ALA A 54 -1.55 -11.90 -3.15
CA ALA A 54 -2.23 -10.62 -2.92
C ALA A 54 -2.88 -10.56 -1.54
N ALA A 55 -3.62 -11.60 -1.13
CA ALA A 55 -4.23 -11.68 0.20
C ALA A 55 -3.18 -11.66 1.31
N GLY A 56 -2.08 -12.41 1.14
CA GLY A 56 -0.93 -12.38 2.03
C GLY A 56 -0.33 -10.98 2.16
N SER A 57 -0.11 -10.29 1.04
CA SER A 57 0.38 -8.91 1.04
C SER A 57 -0.55 -7.98 1.83
N TYR A 58 -1.87 -8.02 1.59
CA TYR A 58 -2.83 -7.22 2.35
C TYR A 58 -2.83 -7.55 3.84
N LEU A 59 -2.63 -8.81 4.22
CA LEU A 59 -2.43 -9.20 5.61
C LEU A 59 -1.19 -8.53 6.20
N PHE A 60 -0.05 -8.57 5.50
CA PHE A 60 1.18 -7.92 5.97
C PHE A 60 1.05 -6.40 6.04
N LEU A 61 0.28 -5.77 5.15
CA LEU A 61 -0.03 -4.34 5.22
C LEU A 61 -0.77 -3.95 6.50
N THR A 62 -1.60 -4.83 7.10
CA THR A 62 -2.25 -4.55 8.38
C THR A 62 -1.27 -4.46 9.54
N PHE A 63 -0.13 -5.14 9.44
CA PHE A 63 0.94 -5.05 10.43
C PHE A 63 1.71 -3.73 10.37
N PHE A 64 1.68 -2.99 9.24
CA PHE A 64 2.23 -1.64 9.16
C PHE A 64 1.49 -0.73 10.14
N ASP A 65 0.18 -0.76 10.10
CA ASP A 65 -0.66 0.03 10.99
C ASP A 65 -0.59 -0.48 12.44
N TRP A 66 -0.50 -1.80 12.64
CA TRP A 66 -0.33 -2.37 13.98
C TRP A 66 0.98 -1.87 14.64
N ALA A 67 2.09 -1.88 13.91
CA ALA A 67 3.35 -1.30 14.39
C ALA A 67 3.19 0.18 14.74
N GLY A 68 2.46 0.93 13.91
CA GLY A 68 2.16 2.35 14.14
C GLY A 68 1.33 2.57 15.39
N VAL A 69 0.28 1.77 15.61
CA VAL A 69 -0.57 1.86 16.81
C VAL A 69 0.22 1.52 18.07
N VAL A 70 1.07 0.48 18.03
CA VAL A 70 1.97 0.13 19.15
C VAL A 70 2.98 1.27 19.41
N TYR A 71 3.52 1.86 18.36
CA TYR A 71 4.48 2.97 18.49
C TYR A 71 3.89 4.20 19.19
N VAL A 72 2.64 4.54 18.92
CA VAL A 72 1.98 5.67 19.59
C VAL A 72 1.38 5.31 20.95
N GLY A 73 1.55 4.06 21.41
CA GLY A 73 0.99 3.58 22.70
C GLY A 73 -0.53 3.36 22.65
N GLY A 74 -1.11 3.27 21.46
CA GLY A 74 -2.55 3.05 21.26
C GLY A 74 -2.97 1.65 21.73
N ARG A 75 -4.16 1.56 22.36
CA ARG A 75 -4.74 0.29 22.87
C ARG A 75 -5.93 -0.15 22.00
N LEU A 76 -5.70 -0.34 20.73
CA LEU A 76 -6.71 -0.83 19.80
C LEU A 76 -6.56 -2.34 19.58
N GLY A 77 -7.68 -3.06 19.58
CA GLY A 77 -7.68 -4.49 19.20
C GLY A 77 -7.31 -4.66 17.71
N TYR A 78 -6.55 -5.71 17.41
CA TYR A 78 -6.09 -6.00 16.05
C TYR A 78 -7.19 -5.99 14.97
N PRO A 79 -8.42 -6.52 15.19
CA PRO A 79 -9.47 -6.46 14.16
C PRO A 79 -9.85 -5.04 13.73
N LYS A 80 -9.83 -4.06 14.66
CA LYS A 80 -10.06 -2.64 14.34
C LYS A 80 -8.92 -2.08 13.48
N ILE A 81 -7.69 -2.40 13.86
CA ILE A 81 -6.50 -1.97 13.12
C ILE A 81 -6.50 -2.56 11.71
N ALA A 82 -6.74 -3.87 11.60
CA ALA A 82 -6.79 -4.57 10.33
C ALA A 82 -7.88 -4.01 9.39
N LEU A 83 -9.07 -3.71 9.93
CA LEU A 83 -10.15 -3.09 9.18
C LEU A 83 -9.75 -1.70 8.67
N ALA A 84 -9.24 -0.81 9.54
CA ALA A 84 -8.83 0.53 9.14
C ALA A 84 -7.71 0.50 8.09
N SER A 85 -6.71 -0.36 8.29
CA SER A 85 -5.59 -0.55 7.37
C SER A 85 -6.06 -1.06 6.02
N PHE A 86 -6.88 -2.11 5.99
CA PHE A 86 -7.42 -2.69 4.76
C PHE A 86 -8.21 -1.65 3.96
N LEU A 87 -9.13 -0.92 4.61
CA LEU A 87 -9.93 0.12 3.95
C LEU A 87 -9.06 1.29 3.47
N ALA A 88 -8.10 1.73 4.29
CA ALA A 88 -7.21 2.81 3.93
C ALA A 88 -6.34 2.47 2.71
N LEU A 89 -5.87 1.25 2.60
CA LEU A 89 -4.95 0.83 1.55
C LEU A 89 -5.69 0.37 0.29
N SER A 90 -6.76 -0.43 0.40
CA SER A 90 -7.53 -0.87 -0.77
C SER A 90 -8.14 0.31 -1.54
N ILE A 91 -8.57 1.36 -0.84
CA ILE A 91 -9.14 2.55 -1.45
C ILE A 91 -8.05 3.57 -1.78
N GLY A 92 -7.14 3.84 -0.84
CA GLY A 92 -6.12 4.88 -0.97
C GLY A 92 -5.13 4.64 -2.10
N GLN A 93 -4.73 3.40 -2.35
CA GLN A 93 -3.85 3.05 -3.48
C GLN A 93 -4.53 3.26 -4.84
N SER A 94 -5.86 3.09 -4.90
CA SER A 94 -6.62 3.22 -6.15
C SER A 94 -6.95 4.67 -6.49
N VAL A 95 -7.19 5.53 -5.49
CA VAL A 95 -7.59 6.94 -5.68
C VAL A 95 -6.40 7.84 -6.08
N GLY A 96 -5.17 7.41 -5.83
CA GLY A 96 -3.97 8.23 -6.02
C GLY A 96 -3.69 9.15 -4.83
N LEU A 97 -2.51 9.79 -4.83
CA LEU A 97 -1.97 10.46 -3.65
C LEU A 97 -2.11 9.56 -2.40
N ALA A 98 -1.69 8.30 -2.55
CA ALA A 98 -1.98 7.18 -1.64
C ALA A 98 -1.73 7.52 -0.15
N GLY A 99 -0.74 8.37 0.14
CA GLY A 99 -0.46 8.84 1.49
C GLY A 99 -1.59 9.71 2.07
N LEU A 100 -2.15 10.63 1.29
CA LEU A 100 -3.21 11.54 1.75
C LEU A 100 -4.56 10.83 1.84
N SER A 101 -4.95 10.08 0.79
CA SER A 101 -6.24 9.39 0.75
C SER A 101 -6.33 8.27 1.79
N SER A 102 -5.28 7.45 1.93
CA SER A 102 -5.21 6.43 2.97
C SER A 102 -5.09 7.05 4.37
N GLY A 103 -4.40 8.18 4.50
CA GLY A 103 -4.30 8.95 5.75
C GLY A 103 -5.65 9.47 6.22
N ALA A 104 -6.48 10.00 5.31
CA ALA A 104 -7.82 10.49 5.63
C ALA A 104 -8.75 9.36 6.14
N ILE A 105 -8.69 8.18 5.51
CA ILE A 105 -9.44 7.00 5.96
C ILE A 105 -8.94 6.55 7.34
N ARG A 106 -7.62 6.43 7.54
CA ARG A 106 -7.03 6.10 8.86
C ARG A 106 -7.46 7.09 9.93
N TYR A 107 -7.39 8.39 9.64
CA TYR A 107 -7.84 9.43 10.58
C TYR A 107 -9.31 9.24 10.94
N ARG A 108 -10.17 9.00 9.97
CA ARG A 108 -11.61 8.77 10.19
C ARG A 108 -11.89 7.65 11.19
N TYR A 109 -11.22 6.49 10.99
CA TYR A 109 -11.43 5.31 11.84
C TYR A 109 -10.74 5.43 13.19
N TYR A 110 -9.47 5.80 13.21
CA TYR A 110 -8.69 5.87 14.44
C TYR A 110 -9.17 6.99 15.36
N ALA A 111 -9.58 8.15 14.84
CA ALA A 111 -10.20 9.21 15.63
C ALA A 111 -11.54 8.77 16.24
N HIS A 112 -12.35 7.99 15.48
CA HIS A 112 -13.57 7.41 16.02
C HIS A 112 -13.30 6.44 17.19
N TRP A 113 -12.14 5.80 17.21
CA TRP A 113 -11.72 4.90 18.29
C TRP A 113 -10.82 5.57 19.35
N GLY A 114 -10.73 6.89 19.36
CA GLY A 114 -10.10 7.68 20.40
C GLY A 114 -8.63 8.03 20.21
N LEU A 115 -8.04 7.80 19.04
CA LEU A 115 -6.72 8.32 18.72
C LEU A 115 -6.83 9.77 18.24
N ASP A 116 -5.92 10.63 18.70
CA ASP A 116 -5.84 12.00 18.25
C ASP A 116 -5.18 12.14 16.86
N ALA A 117 -5.23 13.34 16.30
CA ALA A 117 -4.68 13.63 14.97
C ALA A 117 -3.16 13.44 14.91
N GLU A 118 -2.44 13.72 16.00
CA GLU A 118 -0.99 13.56 16.08
C GLU A 118 -0.61 12.08 16.04
N ALA A 119 -1.30 11.25 16.81
CA ALA A 119 -1.09 9.79 16.81
C ALA A 119 -1.34 9.20 15.40
N VAL A 120 -2.45 9.59 14.75
CA VAL A 120 -2.75 9.11 13.40
C VAL A 120 -1.68 9.55 12.38
N ALA A 121 -1.22 10.80 12.45
CA ALA A 121 -0.15 11.26 11.58
C ALA A 121 1.16 10.48 11.80
N LYS A 122 1.50 10.16 13.05
CA LYS A 122 2.66 9.30 13.38
C LYS A 122 2.50 7.90 12.81
N ILE A 123 1.31 7.30 12.89
CA ILE A 123 1.01 6.00 12.28
C ILE A 123 1.23 6.04 10.76
N VAL A 124 0.72 7.06 10.08
CA VAL A 124 0.87 7.23 8.63
C VAL A 124 2.36 7.40 8.25
N LEU A 125 3.10 8.23 8.98
CA LEU A 125 4.53 8.41 8.76
C LEU A 125 5.33 7.12 8.97
N LEU A 126 5.04 6.40 10.05
CA LEU A 126 5.70 5.13 10.35
C LEU A 126 5.41 4.08 9.28
N SER A 127 4.17 4.03 8.76
CA SER A 127 3.80 3.18 7.63
C SER A 127 4.60 3.56 6.38
N GLY A 128 4.80 4.85 6.10
CA GLY A 128 5.66 5.33 5.01
C GLY A 128 7.11 4.89 5.15
N VAL A 129 7.67 4.97 6.37
CA VAL A 129 9.02 4.45 6.67
C VAL A 129 9.09 2.95 6.42
N THR A 130 8.05 2.18 6.81
CA THR A 130 7.97 0.74 6.56
C THR A 130 7.98 0.41 5.06
N VAL A 131 7.25 1.18 4.25
CA VAL A 131 7.30 1.09 2.79
C VAL A 131 8.72 1.32 2.27
N GLY A 132 9.36 2.42 2.70
CA GLY A 132 10.74 2.75 2.29
C GLY A 132 11.75 1.66 2.65
N LEU A 133 11.69 1.14 3.89
CA LEU A 133 12.57 0.06 4.36
C LEU A 133 12.33 -1.25 3.60
N GLY A 134 11.08 -1.63 3.38
CA GLY A 134 10.75 -2.83 2.61
C GLY A 134 11.25 -2.77 1.18
N LEU A 135 11.07 -1.64 0.51
CA LEU A 135 11.60 -1.41 -0.84
C LEU A 135 13.14 -1.35 -0.86
N ALA A 136 13.75 -0.72 0.15
CA ALA A 136 15.21 -0.65 0.24
C ALA A 136 15.83 -2.05 0.43
N VAL A 137 15.26 -2.88 1.29
CA VAL A 137 15.79 -4.23 1.53
C VAL A 137 15.53 -5.14 0.33
N LEU A 138 14.30 -5.23 -0.17
CA LEU A 138 14.02 -6.06 -1.34
C LEU A 138 14.79 -5.57 -2.57
N GLY A 139 14.83 -4.25 -2.79
CA GLY A 139 15.57 -3.63 -3.88
C GLY A 139 17.07 -3.89 -3.76
N GLY A 140 17.64 -3.75 -2.55
CA GLY A 140 19.05 -4.08 -2.30
C GLY A 140 19.39 -5.54 -2.59
N VAL A 141 18.53 -6.47 -2.15
CA VAL A 141 18.70 -7.90 -2.44
C VAL A 141 18.64 -8.18 -3.95
N VAL A 142 17.63 -7.62 -4.63
CA VAL A 142 17.47 -7.81 -6.07
C VAL A 142 18.63 -7.21 -6.86
N MET A 143 19.12 -6.04 -6.49
CA MET A 143 20.28 -5.39 -7.13
C MET A 143 21.56 -6.24 -7.00
N ILE A 144 21.72 -6.96 -5.89
CA ILE A 144 22.88 -7.83 -5.67
C ILE A 144 22.72 -9.16 -6.42
N LEU A 145 21.52 -9.75 -6.43
CA LEU A 145 21.28 -11.08 -6.99
C LEU A 145 20.98 -11.05 -8.50
N ASN A 146 20.53 -9.91 -9.03
CA ASN A 146 20.19 -9.72 -10.45
C ASN A 146 20.75 -8.38 -10.99
N PRO A 147 22.07 -8.15 -10.91
CA PRO A 147 22.66 -6.87 -11.28
C PRO A 147 22.53 -6.56 -12.76
N VAL A 148 22.57 -7.56 -13.64
CA VAL A 148 22.53 -7.40 -15.11
C VAL A 148 21.24 -6.73 -15.57
N ASP A 149 20.09 -7.30 -15.20
CA ASP A 149 18.79 -6.74 -15.60
C ASP A 149 18.58 -5.33 -14.99
N THR A 150 19.00 -5.15 -13.74
CA THR A 150 18.88 -3.86 -13.04
C THR A 150 19.79 -2.80 -13.68
N ALA A 151 21.03 -3.17 -14.02
CA ALA A 151 22.00 -2.29 -14.66
C ALA A 151 21.51 -1.81 -16.05
N GLY A 152 20.93 -2.72 -16.84
CA GLY A 152 20.35 -2.41 -18.15
C GLY A 152 19.22 -1.37 -18.06
N VAL A 153 18.35 -1.50 -17.06
CA VAL A 153 17.22 -0.56 -16.86
C VAL A 153 17.70 0.80 -16.32
N LEU A 154 18.58 0.80 -15.34
CA LEU A 154 19.07 2.03 -14.70
C LEU A 154 20.15 2.73 -15.53
N ARG A 155 20.67 2.08 -16.58
CA ARG A 155 21.81 2.55 -17.39
C ARG A 155 23.06 2.82 -16.54
N LEU A 156 23.29 1.95 -15.55
CA LEU A 156 24.44 1.98 -14.66
C LEU A 156 25.34 0.78 -14.93
N SER A 157 26.57 0.79 -14.43
CA SER A 157 27.39 -0.41 -14.42
C SER A 157 26.88 -1.41 -13.35
N GLU A 158 27.08 -2.70 -13.57
CA GLU A 158 26.71 -3.74 -12.62
C GLU A 158 27.36 -3.51 -11.24
N THR A 159 28.62 -3.09 -11.22
CA THR A 159 29.35 -2.74 -10.00
C THR A 159 28.64 -1.63 -9.22
N MET A 160 28.16 -0.57 -9.90
CA MET A 160 27.41 0.50 -9.26
C MET A 160 26.07 -0.01 -8.72
N VAL A 161 25.37 -0.87 -9.46
CA VAL A 161 24.11 -1.46 -9.01
C VAL A 161 24.31 -2.28 -7.74
N VAL A 162 25.33 -3.14 -7.73
CA VAL A 162 25.68 -3.92 -6.52
C VAL A 162 26.07 -3.02 -5.35
N ALA A 163 26.87 -1.97 -5.61
CA ALA A 163 27.26 -1.01 -4.56
C ALA A 163 26.04 -0.26 -3.98
N ILE A 164 25.09 0.14 -4.81
CA ILE A 164 23.82 0.75 -4.37
C ILE A 164 23.02 -0.27 -3.55
N GLY A 165 22.91 -1.51 -4.01
CA GLY A 165 22.22 -2.58 -3.30
C GLY A 165 22.79 -2.81 -1.89
N ILE A 166 24.11 -2.90 -1.77
CA ILE A 166 24.80 -3.00 -0.47
C ILE A 166 24.52 -1.75 0.38
N GLY A 167 24.59 -0.56 -0.20
CA GLY A 167 24.29 0.70 0.49
C GLY A 167 22.88 0.74 1.07
N LEU A 168 21.87 0.24 0.34
CA LEU A 168 20.48 0.15 0.81
C LEU A 168 20.33 -0.82 1.99
N LEU A 169 21.01 -1.96 1.96
CA LEU A 169 21.01 -2.93 3.06
C LEU A 169 21.72 -2.35 4.30
N LEU A 170 22.87 -1.71 4.11
CA LEU A 170 23.59 -1.04 5.21
C LEU A 170 22.78 0.12 5.80
N ALA A 171 22.10 0.92 4.99
CA ALA A 171 21.22 1.97 5.48
C ALA A 171 20.05 1.41 6.30
N SER A 172 19.47 0.29 5.86
CA SER A 172 18.41 -0.39 6.61
C SER A 172 18.92 -0.97 7.93
N LEU A 173 20.12 -1.52 7.96
CA LEU A 173 20.77 -1.96 9.19
C LEU A 173 21.08 -0.79 10.12
N LEU A 174 21.62 0.31 9.58
CA LEU A 174 21.88 1.53 10.33
C LEU A 174 20.61 2.07 10.98
N TYR A 175 19.47 2.02 10.29
CA TYR A 175 18.19 2.40 10.88
C TYR A 175 17.86 1.58 12.14
N VAL A 176 18.09 0.26 12.14
CA VAL A 176 17.87 -0.61 13.30
C VAL A 176 18.84 -0.26 14.44
N VAL A 177 20.12 0.00 14.11
CA VAL A 177 21.13 0.41 15.09
C VAL A 177 20.75 1.73 15.73
N LEU A 178 20.31 2.71 14.93
CA LEU A 178 19.84 4.00 15.45
C LEU A 178 18.59 3.83 16.33
N ALA A 179 17.66 2.97 15.95
CA ALA A 179 16.49 2.64 16.76
C ALA A 179 16.84 1.95 18.10
N ALA A 180 17.98 1.26 18.16
CA ALA A 180 18.47 0.62 19.39
C ALA A 180 19.22 1.59 20.31
N THR A 181 19.93 2.58 19.74
CA THR A 181 20.89 3.44 20.46
C THR A 181 20.37 4.85 20.74
N VAL A 182 19.62 5.44 19.79
CA VAL A 182 19.13 6.82 19.92
C VAL A 182 17.88 6.86 20.77
N ARG A 183 17.97 7.52 21.92
CA ARG A 183 16.84 7.69 22.87
C ARG A 183 16.32 9.12 22.87
N ALA A 184 17.06 10.08 22.32
CA ALA A 184 16.68 11.47 22.32
C ALA A 184 15.50 11.71 21.38
N PRO A 185 14.41 12.35 21.84
CA PRO A 185 13.32 12.71 20.95
C PRO A 185 13.73 13.84 20.00
N LEU A 186 13.43 13.66 18.73
CA LEU A 186 13.58 14.70 17.71
C LEU A 186 12.38 15.64 17.79
N LYS A 187 12.61 16.90 18.15
CA LYS A 187 11.58 17.94 18.11
C LYS A 187 11.62 18.61 16.74
N ILE A 188 10.55 18.42 15.96
CA ILE A 188 10.36 19.07 14.68
C ILE A 188 9.14 19.98 14.83
N TRP A 189 9.38 21.30 14.94
CA TRP A 189 8.36 22.32 15.17
C TRP A 189 7.53 22.03 16.44
N LYS A 190 6.22 21.74 16.31
CA LYS A 190 5.34 21.42 17.44
C LYS A 190 5.25 19.91 17.75
N TRP A 191 5.88 19.07 16.95
CA TRP A 191 5.75 17.62 17.05
C TRP A 191 7.02 16.99 17.60
N THR A 192 6.82 16.03 18.47
CA THR A 192 7.92 15.26 19.05
C THR A 192 7.92 13.86 18.46
N PHE A 193 8.97 13.54 17.71
CA PHE A 193 9.19 12.21 17.16
C PHE A 193 10.26 11.50 17.97
N SER A 194 9.98 10.32 18.44
CA SER A 194 10.98 9.43 19.03
C SER A 194 11.34 8.34 18.03
N MET A 195 12.59 7.89 18.05
CA MET A 195 12.92 6.69 17.27
C MET A 195 12.07 5.52 17.80
N PRO A 196 11.54 4.66 16.92
CA PRO A 196 10.84 3.45 17.36
C PRO A 196 11.81 2.54 18.12
N THR A 197 11.29 1.62 18.91
CA THR A 197 12.14 0.61 19.52
C THR A 197 12.77 -0.27 18.44
N TRP A 198 13.96 -0.85 18.73
CA TRP A 198 14.62 -1.75 17.78
C TRP A 198 13.71 -2.91 17.32
N ARG A 199 12.82 -3.38 18.19
CA ARG A 199 11.83 -4.44 17.87
C ARG A 199 10.85 -3.99 16.79
N ILE A 200 10.36 -2.75 16.90
CA ILE A 200 9.48 -2.16 15.86
C ILE A 200 10.28 -1.94 14.57
N ALA A 201 11.51 -1.47 14.64
CA ALA A 201 12.36 -1.24 13.48
C ALA A 201 12.64 -2.55 12.71
N VAL A 202 12.99 -3.64 13.40
CA VAL A 202 13.17 -4.96 12.78
C VAL A 202 11.85 -5.45 12.18
N MET A 203 10.75 -5.32 12.92
CA MET A 203 9.42 -5.71 12.42
C MET A 203 9.06 -4.94 11.13
N GLN A 204 9.32 -3.63 11.06
CA GLN A 204 9.07 -2.83 9.85
C GLN A 204 9.84 -3.37 8.64
N ILE A 205 11.12 -3.71 8.82
CA ILE A 205 11.95 -4.31 7.77
C ILE A 205 11.35 -5.63 7.32
N VAL A 206 11.10 -6.55 8.26
CA VAL A 206 10.61 -7.89 7.94
C VAL A 206 9.26 -7.82 7.24
N VAL A 207 8.30 -7.09 7.84
CA VAL A 207 6.94 -6.99 7.32
C VAL A 207 6.91 -6.24 5.99
N GLY A 208 7.68 -5.16 5.85
CA GLY A 208 7.79 -4.41 4.61
C GLY A 208 8.41 -5.23 3.48
N THR A 209 9.51 -5.94 3.76
CA THR A 209 10.17 -6.80 2.77
C THR A 209 9.28 -7.95 2.32
N ILE A 210 8.63 -8.66 3.26
CA ILE A 210 7.70 -9.76 2.93
C ILE A 210 6.52 -9.23 2.10
N ASN A 211 5.97 -8.07 2.46
CA ASN A 211 4.89 -7.47 1.69
C ASN A 211 5.28 -7.28 0.23
N PHE A 212 6.40 -6.61 -0.05
CA PHE A 212 6.85 -6.37 -1.42
C PHE A 212 7.29 -7.64 -2.14
N ALA A 213 7.83 -8.61 -1.41
CA ALA A 213 8.16 -9.93 -1.96
C ALA A 213 6.89 -10.68 -2.41
N LEU A 214 5.81 -10.62 -1.63
CA LEU A 214 4.52 -11.22 -1.98
C LEU A 214 3.89 -10.55 -3.20
N VAL A 215 3.96 -9.22 -3.31
CA VAL A 215 3.44 -8.51 -4.48
C VAL A 215 4.26 -8.83 -5.73
N SER A 216 5.58 -8.94 -5.60
CA SER A 216 6.46 -9.40 -6.68
C SER A 216 6.13 -10.82 -7.13
N ALA A 217 5.82 -11.71 -6.17
CA ALA A 217 5.35 -13.07 -6.46
C ALA A 217 3.98 -13.06 -7.17
N CYS A 218 3.04 -12.22 -6.73
CA CYS A 218 1.76 -12.04 -7.41
C CYS A 218 1.97 -11.59 -8.87
N LEU A 219 2.85 -10.62 -9.12
CA LEU A 219 3.19 -10.17 -10.48
C LEU A 219 3.80 -11.32 -11.29
N ARG A 220 4.73 -12.08 -10.73
CA ARG A 220 5.36 -13.23 -11.39
C ARG A 220 4.33 -14.27 -11.81
N GLU A 221 3.36 -14.61 -10.95
CA GLU A 221 2.35 -15.63 -11.26
C GLU A 221 1.48 -15.24 -12.46
N VAL A 222 1.04 -14.00 -12.53
CA VAL A 222 0.24 -13.55 -13.68
C VAL A 222 1.05 -13.45 -14.97
N MET A 223 2.36 -13.15 -14.88
CA MET A 223 3.27 -13.10 -16.04
C MET A 223 3.63 -14.49 -16.55
N ALA A 224 3.64 -15.50 -15.69
CA ALA A 224 4.01 -16.88 -16.04
C ALA A 224 3.08 -17.51 -17.11
N ALA A 225 1.91 -16.92 -17.36
CA ALA A 225 1.04 -17.33 -18.45
C ALA A 225 1.60 -17.00 -19.84
N SER A 226 2.43 -15.98 -19.94
CA SER A 226 2.92 -15.43 -21.23
C SER A 226 4.38 -15.81 -21.50
N ALA A 227 5.17 -16.01 -20.45
CA ALA A 227 6.59 -16.32 -20.55
C ALA A 227 7.14 -16.92 -19.24
N ASP A 228 8.25 -17.66 -19.33
CA ASP A 228 8.96 -18.11 -18.15
C ASP A 228 9.75 -16.93 -17.53
N VAL A 229 9.07 -16.23 -16.62
CA VAL A 229 9.62 -15.06 -15.91
C VAL A 229 10.17 -15.53 -14.57
N SER A 230 11.48 -15.30 -14.33
CA SER A 230 12.07 -15.58 -13.02
C SER A 230 11.52 -14.66 -11.94
N TYR A 231 11.48 -15.13 -10.69
CA TYR A 231 11.04 -14.30 -9.56
C TYR A 231 11.89 -13.04 -9.40
N LEU A 232 13.22 -13.14 -9.57
CA LEU A 232 14.12 -12.00 -9.44
C LEU A 232 13.81 -10.92 -10.50
N LYS A 233 13.51 -11.31 -11.74
CA LYS A 233 13.13 -10.36 -12.79
C LYS A 233 11.81 -9.66 -12.49
N ALA A 234 10.82 -10.41 -12.00
CA ALA A 234 9.55 -9.83 -11.55
C ALA A 234 9.73 -8.88 -10.36
N ALA A 235 10.57 -9.25 -9.39
CA ALA A 235 10.89 -8.41 -8.25
C ALA A 235 11.65 -7.14 -8.66
N THR A 236 12.61 -7.24 -9.59
CA THR A 236 13.30 -6.08 -10.19
C THR A 236 12.27 -5.12 -10.81
N ALA A 237 11.40 -5.63 -11.67
CA ALA A 237 10.39 -4.84 -12.35
C ALA A 237 9.44 -4.16 -11.36
N PHE A 238 8.98 -4.89 -10.35
CA PHE A 238 8.05 -4.36 -9.35
C PHE A 238 8.69 -3.31 -8.44
N VAL A 239 9.92 -3.54 -7.94
CA VAL A 239 10.65 -2.57 -7.10
C VAL A 239 10.89 -1.29 -7.89
N LEU A 240 11.39 -1.37 -9.11
CA LEU A 240 11.65 -0.19 -9.95
C LEU A 240 10.35 0.56 -10.29
N ALA A 241 9.26 -0.16 -10.59
CA ALA A 241 7.96 0.44 -10.80
C ALA A 241 7.46 1.19 -9.56
N ASN A 242 7.61 0.61 -8.34
CA ASN A 242 7.21 1.29 -7.11
C ASN A 242 8.04 2.53 -6.83
N VAL A 243 9.36 2.48 -7.03
CA VAL A 243 10.23 3.66 -6.90
C VAL A 243 9.78 4.74 -7.90
N ALA A 244 9.52 4.38 -9.15
CA ALA A 244 9.03 5.32 -10.15
C ALA A 244 7.65 5.91 -9.78
N ILE A 245 6.73 5.11 -9.23
CA ILE A 245 5.42 5.57 -8.73
C ILE A 245 5.60 6.55 -7.55
N LEU A 246 6.50 6.26 -6.62
CA LEU A 246 6.78 7.15 -5.50
C LEU A 246 7.36 8.51 -5.94
N ILE A 247 8.18 8.52 -6.99
CA ILE A 247 8.77 9.75 -7.56
C ILE A 247 7.73 10.54 -8.34
N THR A 248 6.96 9.88 -9.20
CA THR A 248 5.99 10.52 -10.10
C THR A 248 4.68 10.87 -9.43
N HIS A 249 4.37 10.27 -8.27
CA HIS A 249 3.09 10.37 -7.58
C HIS A 249 1.89 10.04 -8.48
N ALA A 250 2.11 9.17 -9.48
CA ALA A 250 1.08 8.79 -10.44
C ALA A 250 -0.12 8.14 -9.73
N PRO A 251 -1.36 8.62 -9.97
CA PRO A 251 -2.55 8.06 -9.34
C PRO A 251 -2.70 6.58 -9.65
N GLY A 252 -2.79 5.74 -8.61
CA GLY A 252 -2.86 4.27 -8.77
C GLY A 252 -1.67 3.64 -9.51
N GLY A 253 -0.57 4.40 -9.70
CA GLY A 253 0.57 3.96 -10.50
C GLY A 253 0.23 3.74 -12.00
N LEU A 254 -0.87 4.37 -12.49
CA LEU A 254 -1.35 4.18 -13.86
C LEU A 254 -0.30 4.64 -14.87
N GLY A 255 -0.04 3.82 -15.88
CA GLY A 255 0.97 4.04 -16.89
C GLY A 255 2.39 3.76 -16.41
N VAL A 256 2.76 4.20 -15.21
CA VAL A 256 4.13 4.06 -14.68
C VAL A 256 4.48 2.60 -14.41
N LEU A 257 3.56 1.85 -13.79
CA LEU A 257 3.77 0.42 -13.53
C LEU A 257 3.92 -0.34 -14.84
N GLU A 258 3.01 -0.14 -15.80
CA GLU A 258 3.02 -0.83 -17.08
C GLU A 258 4.28 -0.53 -17.89
N VAL A 259 4.63 0.76 -18.01
CA VAL A 259 5.82 1.18 -18.76
C VAL A 259 7.08 0.60 -18.11
N THR A 260 7.20 0.67 -16.78
CA THR A 260 8.38 0.16 -16.09
C THR A 260 8.49 -1.37 -16.21
N VAL A 261 7.40 -2.09 -15.96
CA VAL A 261 7.40 -3.57 -16.07
C VAL A 261 7.72 -4.00 -17.51
N ARG A 262 7.13 -3.35 -18.52
CA ARG A 262 7.46 -3.63 -19.93
C ARG A 262 8.91 -3.29 -20.27
N HIS A 263 9.45 -2.22 -19.70
CA HIS A 263 10.85 -1.86 -19.93
C HIS A 263 11.83 -2.89 -19.37
N VAL A 264 11.52 -3.45 -18.18
CA VAL A 264 12.35 -4.48 -17.51
C VAL A 264 12.19 -5.85 -18.17
N MET A 265 10.96 -6.22 -18.52
CA MET A 265 10.63 -7.57 -19.01
C MET A 265 10.70 -7.71 -20.54
N GLY A 266 10.66 -6.58 -21.27
CA GLY A 266 10.62 -6.59 -22.73
C GLY A 266 9.39 -7.34 -23.27
N ASP A 267 9.61 -8.20 -24.26
CA ASP A 267 8.55 -9.00 -24.91
C ASP A 267 7.89 -10.03 -23.99
N GLN A 268 8.47 -10.30 -22.81
CA GLN A 268 7.88 -11.16 -21.78
C GLN A 268 6.72 -10.50 -21.04
N ALA A 269 6.57 -9.16 -21.13
CA ALA A 269 5.51 -8.42 -20.47
C ALA A 269 4.23 -8.44 -21.30
N SER A 270 3.33 -9.36 -20.99
CA SER A 270 1.98 -9.36 -21.56
C SER A 270 1.15 -8.21 -20.97
N ILE A 271 0.48 -7.43 -21.83
CA ILE A 271 -0.48 -6.40 -21.40
C ILE A 271 -1.60 -7.01 -20.57
N GLY A 272 -2.10 -8.18 -21.01
CA GLY A 272 -3.15 -8.88 -20.30
C GLY A 272 -2.75 -9.34 -18.90
N ALA A 273 -1.51 -9.77 -18.72
CA ALA A 273 -0.99 -10.12 -17.40
C ALA A 273 -0.90 -8.88 -16.49
N LEU A 274 -0.54 -7.72 -17.02
CA LEU A 274 -0.55 -6.46 -16.25
C LEU A 274 -1.96 -6.04 -15.85
N VAL A 275 -2.95 -6.23 -16.73
CA VAL A 275 -4.35 -6.00 -16.41
C VAL A 275 -4.83 -6.99 -15.35
N ALA A 276 -4.51 -8.28 -15.47
CA ALA A 276 -4.83 -9.30 -14.46
C ALA A 276 -4.21 -8.94 -13.10
N PHE A 277 -2.95 -8.48 -13.09
CA PHE A 277 -2.31 -7.99 -11.87
C PHE A 277 -3.10 -6.84 -11.24
N ARG A 278 -3.54 -5.85 -12.03
CA ARG A 278 -4.37 -4.75 -11.53
C ARG A 278 -5.70 -5.23 -10.98
N VAL A 279 -6.36 -6.15 -11.66
CA VAL A 279 -7.62 -6.73 -11.19
C VAL A 279 -7.40 -7.40 -9.83
N ILE A 280 -6.39 -8.26 -9.71
CA ILE A 280 -6.14 -9.05 -8.50
C ILE A 280 -5.66 -8.16 -7.34
N TYR A 281 -4.70 -7.26 -7.59
CA TYR A 281 -4.04 -6.54 -6.51
C TYR A 281 -4.70 -5.21 -6.14
N PHE A 282 -5.42 -4.56 -7.07
CA PHE A 282 -6.07 -3.26 -6.83
C PHE A 282 -7.59 -3.34 -6.86
N LEU A 283 -8.19 -3.94 -7.90
CA LEU A 283 -9.63 -3.87 -8.10
C LEU A 283 -10.42 -4.82 -7.18
N ILE A 284 -9.96 -6.04 -6.95
CA ILE A 284 -10.62 -6.96 -6.02
C ILE A 284 -10.62 -6.40 -4.60
N PRO A 285 -9.48 -5.96 -4.01
CA PRO A 285 -9.48 -5.33 -2.70
C PRO A 285 -10.33 -4.06 -2.63
N LEU A 286 -10.34 -3.24 -3.69
CA LEU A 286 -11.20 -2.06 -3.77
C LEU A 286 -12.68 -2.45 -3.77
N ALA A 287 -13.08 -3.43 -4.57
CA ALA A 287 -14.46 -3.93 -4.65
C ALA A 287 -14.95 -4.52 -3.33
N ILE A 288 -14.05 -5.08 -2.51
CA ILE A 288 -14.35 -5.52 -1.16
C ILE A 288 -14.36 -4.33 -0.19
N GLY A 289 -13.36 -3.46 -0.25
CA GLY A 289 -13.19 -2.35 0.68
C GLY A 289 -14.31 -1.30 0.62
N LEU A 290 -14.81 -0.99 -0.57
CA LEU A 290 -15.88 0.01 -0.73
C LEU A 290 -17.17 -0.35 -0.01
N PRO A 291 -17.78 -1.55 -0.17
CA PRO A 291 -18.96 -1.94 0.58
C PRO A 291 -18.71 -1.95 2.10
N PHE A 292 -17.54 -2.44 2.54
CA PHE A 292 -17.18 -2.43 3.96
C PHE A 292 -17.08 -1.01 4.50
N LEU A 293 -16.52 -0.06 3.75
CA LEU A 293 -16.50 1.36 4.13
C LEU A 293 -17.92 1.90 4.31
N LEU A 294 -18.82 1.63 3.36
CA LEU A 294 -20.20 2.11 3.41
C LEU A 294 -20.96 1.52 4.61
N VAL A 295 -20.83 0.23 4.85
CA VAL A 295 -21.47 -0.44 5.99
C VAL A 295 -20.96 0.10 7.32
N THR A 296 -19.65 0.23 7.49
CA THR A 296 -19.07 0.75 8.74
C THR A 296 -19.43 2.21 8.97
N GLU A 297 -19.50 3.04 7.93
CA GLU A 297 -19.99 4.43 8.03
C GLU A 297 -21.46 4.48 8.44
N ALA A 298 -22.33 3.62 7.90
CA ALA A 298 -23.72 3.54 8.30
C ALA A 298 -23.86 3.15 9.78
N VAL A 299 -23.08 2.15 10.24
CA VAL A 299 -23.06 1.73 11.65
C VAL A 299 -22.59 2.84 12.58
N PHE A 300 -21.53 3.57 12.22
CA PHE A 300 -21.02 4.69 13.04
C PHE A 300 -22.05 5.81 13.17
N ARG A 301 -22.81 6.10 12.11
CA ARG A 301 -23.89 7.11 12.14
C ARG A 301 -25.07 6.66 12.98
N ALA A 302 -25.51 5.42 12.84
CA ALA A 302 -26.62 4.87 13.61
C ALA A 302 -26.34 4.94 15.12
N ARG A 303 -25.13 4.59 15.54
CA ARG A 303 -24.71 4.66 16.96
C ARG A 303 -24.67 6.10 17.47
N LYS A 304 -24.23 7.07 16.67
CA LYS A 304 -24.21 8.47 17.08
C LYS A 304 -25.62 9.03 17.26
N GLY A 305 -26.55 8.70 16.37
CA GLY A 305 -27.96 9.13 16.48
C GLY A 305 -28.66 8.56 17.74
N SER A 306 -28.31 7.34 18.16
CA SER A 306 -28.87 6.74 19.38
C SER A 306 -28.34 7.38 20.68
N THR A 307 -27.07 7.83 20.69
CA THR A 307 -26.50 8.54 21.85
C THR A 307 -27.05 9.97 21.99
N ASP A 308 -27.23 10.68 20.88
CA ASP A 308 -27.78 12.05 20.88
C ASP A 308 -29.29 12.03 21.26
N GLY A 309 -30.05 11.00 20.83
CA GLY A 309 -31.46 10.81 21.21
C GLY A 309 -31.65 10.44 22.70
N ALA A 310 -30.75 9.64 23.26
CA ALA A 310 -30.79 9.29 24.69
C ALA A 310 -30.42 10.48 25.59
N ALA A 311 -29.49 11.34 25.16
CA ALA A 311 -29.10 12.55 25.88
C ALA A 311 -30.22 13.62 25.88
N SER A 312 -30.99 13.75 24.79
CA SER A 312 -32.13 14.70 24.72
C SER A 312 -33.30 14.27 25.58
N ASN A 313 -33.59 12.98 25.72
CA ASN A 313 -34.66 12.47 26.57
C ASN A 313 -34.31 12.48 28.07
N GLY A 314 -33.04 12.44 28.44
CA GLY A 314 -32.59 12.53 29.84
C GLY A 314 -32.54 13.94 30.41
N SER A 315 -32.61 15.00 29.57
CA SER A 315 -32.66 16.41 30.00
C SER A 315 -34.10 16.97 30.13
N ALA A 316 -35.09 16.17 29.76
CA ALA A 316 -36.53 16.59 29.80
C ALA A 316 -37.32 15.93 30.99
N ALA A 317 -36.65 15.12 31.81
CA ALA A 317 -37.16 14.55 33.06
C ALA A 317 -36.49 15.21 34.28
#